data_f2261b5462f23c70b6770c5c33135f65
#
_entry.id   f2261b5462f23c70b6770c5c33135f65
#
_cell.length_a   1.000
_cell.length_b   1.000
_cell.length_c   1.000
_cell.angle_alpha   90.00
_cell.angle_beta   90.00
_cell.angle_gamma   90.00
#
_symmetry.space_group_name_H-M   'P 1'
#
loop_
_entity.id
_entity.type
_entity.pdbx_description
1 polymer ?
#
loop_
_entity_poly.entity_id
_entity_poly.type
_entity_poly.pdbx_seq_one_letter_code
_entity_poly.pdbx_strand_id
1 'polypeptide(L)'
;MDVRFAKREDRDRVVALLRESHEAAGFTFPFQAAYADRLFQQHMLSPMACVLVTGERAQGVLMASAFDHPFGAGRIAKETVWYVTPEARGRGAIKMLDAYEAQARSVGCVSAGMASLATNDVSSLYERRGYSAVETHFMKPL
;
A
#
# COMPACT_ATOMS: atom_id res chain seq x y z
N MET A 1 -5.77 -2.52 16.90
CA MET A 1 -5.60 -3.64 15.97
C MET A 1 -4.14 -3.77 15.61
N ASP A 2 -3.65 -4.99 15.60
CA ASP A 2 -2.26 -5.26 15.29
C ASP A 2 -2.03 -5.29 13.78
N VAL A 3 -0.87 -4.80 13.37
CA VAL A 3 -0.39 -4.92 11.99
C VAL A 3 0.48 -6.16 11.90
N ARG A 4 0.30 -6.94 10.86
CA ARG A 4 1.05 -8.16 10.60
C ARG A 4 1.26 -8.37 9.12
N PHE A 5 2.18 -9.25 8.76
CA PHE A 5 2.28 -9.72 7.38
C PHE A 5 1.07 -10.57 7.03
N ALA A 6 0.58 -10.42 5.81
CA ALA A 6 -0.52 -11.23 5.32
C ALA A 6 -0.10 -12.70 5.21
N LYS A 7 -1.08 -13.58 5.38
CA LYS A 7 -0.96 -15.02 5.17
C LYS A 7 -1.75 -15.40 3.91
N ARG A 8 -1.52 -16.61 3.42
CA ARG A 8 -2.27 -17.13 2.26
C ARG A 8 -3.79 -17.07 2.50
N GLU A 9 -4.22 -17.33 3.72
CA GLU A 9 -5.63 -17.34 4.12
C GLU A 9 -6.28 -15.95 4.06
N ASP A 10 -5.49 -14.88 4.03
CA ASP A 10 -6.01 -13.52 3.92
C ASP A 10 -6.44 -13.15 2.49
N ARG A 11 -6.14 -13.99 1.49
CA ARG A 11 -6.33 -13.69 0.08
C ARG A 11 -7.72 -13.14 -0.24
N ASP A 12 -8.78 -13.87 0.13
CA ASP A 12 -10.14 -13.48 -0.23
C ASP A 12 -10.53 -12.16 0.41
N ARG A 13 -10.12 -11.95 1.65
CA ARG A 13 -10.38 -10.70 2.36
C ARG A 13 -9.58 -9.53 1.77
N VAL A 14 -8.33 -9.75 1.39
CA VAL A 14 -7.51 -8.73 0.74
C VAL A 14 -8.11 -8.35 -0.61
N VAL A 15 -8.55 -9.30 -1.42
CA VAL A 15 -9.22 -9.01 -2.70
C VAL A 15 -10.48 -8.16 -2.47
N ALA A 16 -11.26 -8.47 -1.43
CA ALA A 16 -12.43 -7.67 -1.06
C ALA A 16 -12.05 -6.24 -0.66
N LEU A 17 -10.97 -6.06 0.10
CA LEU A 17 -10.46 -4.74 0.47
C LEU A 17 -9.98 -3.95 -0.75
N LEU A 18 -9.36 -4.61 -1.72
CA LEU A 18 -8.95 -3.98 -2.96
C LEU A 18 -10.15 -3.52 -3.79
N ARG A 19 -11.25 -4.29 -3.77
CA ARG A 19 -12.52 -3.87 -4.38
C ARG A 19 -13.06 -2.61 -3.71
N GLU A 20 -13.10 -2.60 -2.39
CA GLU A 20 -13.54 -1.41 -1.64
C GLU A 20 -12.64 -0.20 -1.94
N SER A 21 -11.34 -0.39 -2.02
CA SER A 21 -10.38 0.65 -2.37
C SER A 21 -10.65 1.23 -3.75
N HIS A 22 -10.92 0.37 -4.72
CA HIS A 22 -11.25 0.78 -6.09
C HIS A 22 -12.52 1.65 -6.11
N GLU A 23 -13.56 1.23 -5.40
CA GLU A 23 -14.81 1.99 -5.29
C GLU A 23 -14.60 3.34 -4.60
N ALA A 24 -13.85 3.34 -3.48
CA ALA A 24 -13.58 4.56 -2.73
C ALA A 24 -12.73 5.56 -3.52
N ALA A 25 -11.84 5.09 -4.38
CA ALA A 25 -11.02 5.94 -5.24
C ALA A 25 -11.80 6.60 -6.38
N GLY A 26 -13.00 6.09 -6.70
CA GLY A 26 -13.83 6.65 -7.75
C GLY A 26 -13.30 6.39 -9.16
N PHE A 27 -12.56 5.31 -9.37
CA PHE A 27 -12.09 4.93 -10.69
C PHE A 27 -13.24 4.59 -11.63
N THR A 28 -13.12 5.00 -12.90
CA THR A 28 -14.17 4.82 -13.90
C THR A 28 -14.12 3.46 -14.59
N PHE A 29 -12.98 2.77 -14.55
CA PHE A 29 -12.83 1.43 -15.10
C PHE A 29 -13.36 0.38 -14.11
N PRO A 30 -13.83 -0.79 -14.61
CA PRO A 30 -14.37 -1.82 -13.72
C PRO A 30 -13.27 -2.51 -12.90
N PHE A 31 -13.61 -2.92 -11.68
CA PHE A 31 -12.73 -3.76 -10.85
C PHE A 31 -12.72 -5.19 -11.39
N GLN A 32 -11.53 -5.77 -11.49
CA GLN A 32 -11.34 -7.16 -11.94
C GLN A 32 -10.64 -7.96 -10.85
N ALA A 33 -11.39 -8.83 -10.18
CA ALA A 33 -10.90 -9.61 -9.05
C ALA A 33 -9.68 -10.48 -9.42
N ALA A 34 -9.61 -10.99 -10.64
CA ALA A 34 -8.49 -11.81 -11.10
C ALA A 34 -7.16 -11.03 -11.08
N TYR A 35 -7.20 -9.74 -11.43
CA TYR A 35 -6.00 -8.89 -11.38
C TYR A 35 -5.62 -8.55 -9.94
N ALA A 36 -6.58 -8.30 -9.08
CA ALA A 36 -6.35 -8.07 -7.66
C ALA A 36 -5.71 -9.30 -6.99
N ASP A 37 -6.20 -10.49 -7.32
CA ASP A 37 -5.61 -11.74 -6.84
C ASP A 37 -4.19 -11.92 -7.32
N ARG A 38 -3.93 -11.66 -8.60
CA ARG A 38 -2.57 -11.72 -9.16
C ARG A 38 -1.63 -10.74 -8.45
N LEU A 39 -2.08 -9.53 -8.19
CA LEU A 39 -1.31 -8.52 -7.48
C LEU A 39 -0.92 -9.03 -6.09
N PHE A 40 -1.89 -9.59 -5.36
CA PHE A 40 -1.65 -10.19 -4.04
C PHE A 40 -0.60 -11.29 -4.13
N GLN A 41 -0.76 -12.24 -5.06
CA GLN A 41 0.18 -13.35 -5.22
C GLN A 41 1.59 -12.87 -5.57
N GLN A 42 1.72 -11.91 -6.47
CA GLN A 42 3.02 -11.36 -6.85
C GLN A 42 3.75 -10.72 -5.68
N HIS A 43 3.02 -9.96 -4.85
CA HIS A 43 3.61 -9.34 -3.66
C HIS A 43 3.96 -10.36 -2.59
N MET A 44 3.16 -11.43 -2.44
CA MET A 44 3.45 -12.49 -1.48
C MET A 44 4.71 -13.30 -1.85
N LEU A 45 4.98 -13.46 -3.14
CA LEU A 45 6.09 -14.28 -3.64
C LEU A 45 7.43 -13.53 -3.72
N SER A 46 7.40 -12.21 -3.79
CA SER A 46 8.64 -11.43 -3.94
C SER A 46 9.29 -11.12 -2.60
N PRO A 47 10.61 -11.43 -2.43
CA PRO A 47 11.31 -11.05 -1.21
C PRO A 47 11.49 -9.53 -1.07
N MET A 48 11.35 -8.78 -2.18
CA MET A 48 11.43 -7.31 -2.20
C MET A 48 10.07 -6.64 -2.06
N ALA A 49 9.01 -7.41 -1.84
CA ALA A 49 7.67 -6.88 -1.67
C ALA A 49 7.09 -7.30 -0.32
N CYS A 50 6.04 -6.64 0.08
CA CYS A 50 5.30 -7.03 1.28
C CYS A 50 3.81 -6.79 1.12
N VAL A 51 3.03 -7.57 1.86
CA VAL A 51 1.62 -7.34 2.09
C VAL A 51 1.42 -7.26 3.60
N LEU A 52 1.05 -6.10 4.08
CA LEU A 52 0.72 -5.86 5.48
C LEU A 52 -0.79 -5.76 5.62
N VAL A 53 -1.33 -6.34 6.67
CA VAL A 53 -2.75 -6.27 6.99
C VAL A 53 -2.93 -5.87 8.45
N THR A 54 -4.07 -5.31 8.78
CA THR A 54 -4.40 -4.93 10.15
C THR A 54 -5.60 -5.72 10.64
N GLY A 55 -5.48 -6.26 11.85
CA GLY A 55 -6.51 -7.07 12.49
C GLY A 55 -6.39 -8.56 12.16
N GLU A 56 -7.04 -9.39 12.97
CA GLU A 56 -7.09 -10.84 12.76
C GLU A 56 -7.80 -11.17 11.45
N ARG A 57 -9.00 -10.63 11.25
CA ARG A 57 -9.62 -10.53 9.94
C ARG A 57 -9.24 -9.17 9.36
N ALA A 58 -8.49 -9.17 8.28
CA ALA A 58 -7.93 -7.96 7.72
C ALA A 58 -8.99 -6.87 7.48
N GLN A 59 -8.77 -5.70 8.07
CA GLN A 59 -9.58 -4.50 7.87
C GLN A 59 -8.79 -3.39 7.18
N GLY A 60 -7.54 -3.65 6.90
CA GLY A 60 -6.69 -2.77 6.11
C GLY A 60 -5.62 -3.57 5.41
N VAL A 61 -5.13 -3.06 4.29
CA VAL A 61 -4.06 -3.67 3.51
C VAL A 61 -3.12 -2.57 3.03
N LEU A 62 -1.82 -2.83 3.12
CA LEU A 62 -0.78 -2.03 2.50
C LEU A 62 0.14 -2.98 1.74
N MET A 63 0.25 -2.78 0.45
CA MET A 63 1.18 -3.50 -0.40
C MET A 63 2.27 -2.56 -0.88
N ALA A 64 3.50 -3.04 -0.92
CA ALA A 64 4.64 -2.24 -1.36
C ALA A 64 5.71 -3.12 -1.98
N SER A 65 6.54 -2.51 -2.80
CA SER A 65 7.70 -3.17 -3.42
C SER A 65 8.94 -2.30 -3.26
N ALA A 66 10.09 -2.94 -3.13
CA ALA A 66 11.38 -2.28 -3.10
C ALA A 66 12.14 -2.55 -4.40
N PHE A 67 12.88 -1.55 -4.86
CA PHE A 67 13.66 -1.62 -6.10
C PHE A 67 14.80 -0.60 -6.05
N ASP A 68 15.79 -0.75 -6.93
CA ASP A 68 16.89 0.19 -6.99
C ASP A 68 16.44 1.47 -7.70
N HIS A 69 16.80 2.60 -7.11
CA HIS A 69 16.50 3.89 -7.73
C HIS A 69 17.19 3.98 -9.11
N PRO A 70 16.47 4.43 -10.17
CA PRO A 70 17.02 4.47 -11.54
C PRO A 70 18.33 5.24 -11.67
N PHE A 71 18.57 6.22 -10.83
CA PHE A 71 19.77 7.06 -10.88
C PHE A 71 20.79 6.73 -9.77
N GLY A 72 20.67 5.54 -9.17
CA GLY A 72 21.69 5.06 -8.24
C GLY A 72 21.61 5.63 -6.83
N ALA A 73 20.47 6.19 -6.44
CA ALA A 73 20.25 6.75 -5.08
C ALA A 73 19.99 5.69 -4.01
N GLY A 74 20.33 4.41 -4.29
CA GLY A 74 20.10 3.30 -3.38
C GLY A 74 18.75 2.62 -3.61
N ARG A 75 18.40 1.68 -2.74
CA ARG A 75 17.12 0.97 -2.80
C ARG A 75 16.02 1.82 -2.19
N ILE A 76 14.88 1.86 -2.86
CA ILE A 76 13.71 2.59 -2.40
C ILE A 76 12.50 1.68 -2.36
N ALA A 77 11.56 1.95 -1.47
CA ALA A 77 10.26 1.28 -1.43
C ALA A 77 9.19 2.23 -1.93
N LYS A 78 8.20 1.69 -2.66
CA LYS A 78 6.99 2.43 -3.01
C LYS A 78 5.77 1.58 -2.72
N GLU A 79 4.73 2.22 -2.17
CA GLU A 79 3.47 1.52 -1.98
C GLU A 79 2.79 1.28 -3.32
N THR A 80 2.13 0.13 -3.43
CA THR A 80 1.29 -0.23 -4.57
C THR A 80 -0.15 0.16 -4.29
N VAL A 81 -0.62 -0.16 -3.09
CA VAL A 81 -1.97 0.19 -2.61
C VAL A 81 -1.96 0.25 -1.09
N TRP A 82 -2.74 1.18 -0.56
CA TRP A 82 -3.01 1.28 0.87
C TRP A 82 -4.47 1.62 1.07
N TYR A 83 -5.17 0.75 1.74
CA TYR A 83 -6.58 0.96 2.05
C TYR A 83 -6.90 0.43 3.45
N VAL A 84 -7.66 1.21 4.19
CA VAL A 84 -8.16 0.85 5.52
C VAL A 84 -9.66 1.13 5.53
N THR A 85 -10.45 0.18 6.01
CA THR A 85 -11.90 0.38 6.12
C THR A 85 -12.19 1.59 7.01
N PRO A 86 -13.27 2.34 6.75
CA PRO A 86 -13.59 3.52 7.57
C PRO A 86 -13.60 3.24 9.08
N GLU A 87 -14.08 2.07 9.49
CA GLU A 87 -14.18 1.67 10.89
C GLU A 87 -12.82 1.45 11.55
N ALA A 88 -11.79 1.12 10.77
CA ALA A 88 -10.47 0.77 11.27
C ALA A 88 -9.44 1.89 11.11
N ARG A 89 -9.83 3.05 10.58
CA ARG A 89 -8.94 4.20 10.40
C ARG A 89 -8.50 4.79 11.74
N GLY A 90 -7.42 5.57 11.72
CA GLY A 90 -6.83 6.17 12.89
C GLY A 90 -5.54 5.48 13.29
N ARG A 91 -5.40 5.03 14.54
CA ARG A 91 -4.16 4.42 15.05
C ARG A 91 -3.69 3.21 14.24
N GLY A 92 -4.64 2.39 13.76
CA GLY A 92 -4.30 1.23 12.94
C GLY A 92 -3.62 1.62 11.63
N ALA A 93 -4.09 2.69 11.01
CA ALA A 93 -3.48 3.22 9.79
C ALA A 93 -2.06 3.72 10.04
N ILE A 94 -1.83 4.44 11.14
CA ILE A 94 -0.50 4.93 11.51
C ILE A 94 0.44 3.76 11.78
N LYS A 95 0.00 2.73 12.50
CA LYS A 95 0.80 1.54 12.74
C LYS A 95 1.18 0.82 11.44
N MET A 96 0.32 0.87 10.43
CA MET A 96 0.64 0.29 9.12
C MET A 96 1.79 1.05 8.44
N LEU A 97 1.81 2.38 8.52
CA LEU A 97 2.94 3.18 8.01
C LEU A 97 4.23 2.84 8.75
N ASP A 98 4.18 2.75 10.07
CA ASP A 98 5.35 2.37 10.88
C ASP A 98 5.88 0.99 10.49
N ALA A 99 5.00 0.02 10.30
CA ALA A 99 5.37 -1.34 9.89
C ALA A 99 5.94 -1.37 8.46
N TYR A 100 5.38 -0.59 7.56
CA TYR A 100 5.89 -0.43 6.20
C TYR A 100 7.32 0.13 6.20
N GLU A 101 7.57 1.20 6.94
CA GLU A 101 8.89 1.79 7.03
C GLU A 101 9.91 0.81 7.65
N ALA A 102 9.51 0.09 8.69
CA ALA A 102 10.37 -0.92 9.31
C ALA A 102 10.73 -2.04 8.32
N GLN A 103 9.75 -2.51 7.55
CA GLN A 103 9.97 -3.54 6.55
C GLN A 103 10.89 -3.01 5.42
N ALA A 104 10.67 -1.79 4.96
CA ALA A 104 11.52 -1.16 3.95
C ALA A 104 12.98 -1.10 4.42
N ARG A 105 13.23 -0.68 5.67
CA ARG A 105 14.57 -0.69 6.26
C ARG A 105 15.16 -2.08 6.31
N SER A 106 14.36 -3.08 6.65
CA SER A 106 14.82 -4.48 6.79
C SER A 106 15.32 -5.07 5.48
N VAL A 107 14.83 -4.59 4.34
CA VAL A 107 15.29 -5.02 3.01
C VAL A 107 16.31 -4.05 2.40
N GLY A 108 16.83 -3.12 3.18
CA GLY A 108 17.92 -2.25 2.77
C GLY A 108 17.51 -0.97 2.06
N CYS A 109 16.25 -0.56 2.16
CA CYS A 109 15.81 0.70 1.55
C CYS A 109 16.36 1.91 2.31
N VAL A 110 16.72 2.95 1.57
CA VAL A 110 17.18 4.23 2.09
C VAL A 110 16.05 5.27 2.10
N SER A 111 14.95 5.00 1.40
CA SER A 111 13.74 5.83 1.42
C SER A 111 12.51 5.00 1.14
N ALA A 112 11.36 5.54 1.51
CA ALA A 112 10.06 4.90 1.30
C ALA A 112 9.07 5.93 0.79
N GLY A 113 8.28 5.57 -0.20
CA GLY A 113 7.27 6.43 -0.82
C GLY A 113 5.86 5.94 -0.60
N MET A 114 4.95 6.90 -0.50
CA MET A 114 3.51 6.68 -0.44
C MET A 114 2.84 7.58 -1.48
N ALA A 115 1.71 7.16 -2.00
CA ALA A 115 0.92 7.97 -2.92
C ALA A 115 -0.31 8.56 -2.22
N SER A 116 -0.73 9.74 -2.67
CA SER A 116 -2.00 10.35 -2.30
C SER A 116 -2.84 10.50 -3.55
N LEU A 117 -4.07 9.99 -3.51
CA LEU A 117 -4.98 10.08 -4.64
C LEU A 117 -5.61 11.48 -4.72
N ALA A 118 -5.80 11.99 -5.94
CA ALA A 118 -6.50 13.25 -6.14
C ALA A 118 -7.94 13.20 -5.62
N THR A 119 -8.55 12.02 -5.62
CA THR A 119 -9.92 11.79 -5.13
C THR A 119 -9.99 11.54 -3.63
N ASN A 120 -8.85 11.32 -2.97
CA ASN A 120 -8.76 11.06 -1.54
C ASN A 120 -7.40 11.54 -1.04
N ASP A 121 -7.28 12.84 -0.79
CA ASP A 121 -6.03 13.48 -0.43
C ASP A 121 -5.69 13.21 1.04
N VAL A 122 -4.56 12.53 1.25
CA VAL A 122 -4.00 12.24 2.58
C VAL A 122 -2.62 12.89 2.77
N SER A 123 -2.30 13.88 1.97
CA SER A 123 -0.99 14.57 1.99
C SER A 123 -0.62 15.09 3.37
N SER A 124 -1.58 15.66 4.11
CA SER A 124 -1.30 16.22 5.44
C SER A 124 -0.89 15.15 6.44
N LEU A 125 -1.43 13.93 6.33
CA LEU A 125 -0.99 12.80 7.14
C LEU A 125 0.47 12.45 6.83
N TYR A 126 0.81 12.35 5.55
CA TYR A 126 2.18 12.02 5.14
C TYR A 126 3.17 13.10 5.60
N GLU A 127 2.84 14.37 5.42
CA GLU A 127 3.69 15.48 5.83
C GLU A 127 3.98 15.45 7.34
N ARG A 128 2.94 15.17 8.15
CA ARG A 128 3.12 15.03 9.61
C ARG A 128 4.00 13.84 9.98
N ARG A 129 4.11 12.84 9.11
CA ARG A 129 4.95 11.66 9.30
C ARG A 129 6.33 11.80 8.68
N GLY A 130 6.69 12.98 8.18
CA GLY A 130 8.01 13.27 7.64
C GLY A 130 8.16 13.03 6.14
N TYR A 131 7.09 12.74 5.42
CA TYR A 131 7.11 12.60 3.97
C TYR A 131 7.03 13.96 3.31
N SER A 132 7.72 14.11 2.17
CA SER A 132 7.64 15.31 1.33
C SER A 132 7.12 14.93 -0.05
N ALA A 133 6.31 15.80 -0.65
CA ALA A 133 5.83 15.59 -2.01
C ALA A 133 7.00 15.72 -3.00
N VAL A 134 7.20 14.70 -3.85
CA VAL A 134 8.33 14.65 -4.78
C VAL A 134 7.91 14.63 -6.25
N GLU A 135 6.70 14.16 -6.56
CA GLU A 135 6.21 14.13 -7.93
C GLU A 135 4.68 14.08 -7.97
N THR A 136 4.11 14.43 -9.13
CA THR A 136 2.69 14.28 -9.40
C THR A 136 2.54 13.46 -10.69
N HIS A 137 1.71 12.41 -10.63
CA HIS A 137 1.45 11.54 -11.77
C HIS A 137 0.24 12.02 -12.56
N PHE A 138 0.38 12.08 -13.88
CA PHE A 138 -0.70 12.42 -14.78
C PHE A 138 -1.05 11.20 -15.64
N MET A 139 -2.34 10.90 -15.77
CA MET A 139 -2.83 9.75 -16.54
C MET A 139 -3.79 10.23 -17.63
N LYS A 140 -3.79 9.51 -18.75
CA LYS A 140 -4.65 9.81 -19.89
C LYS A 140 -5.12 8.52 -20.53
N PRO A 141 -6.43 8.32 -20.76
CA PRO A 141 -6.91 7.20 -21.57
C PRO A 141 -6.40 7.31 -23.01
N LEU A 142 -6.09 6.16 -23.60
CA LEU A 142 -5.62 6.11 -24.99
C LEU A 142 -6.63 5.38 -25.87
#